data_e8004d2e1dea17817ec441e79936a40f
#
_entry.id   e8004d2e1dea17817ec441e79936a40f
#
_cell.length_a   1.000
_cell.length_b   1.000
_cell.length_c   1.000
_cell.angle_alpha   90.00
_cell.angle_beta   90.00
_cell.angle_gamma   90.00
#
_symmetry.space_group_name_H-M   'P 1'
#
loop_
_entity.id
_entity.type
_entity.pdbx_description
1 polymer ?
#
loop_
_entity_poly.entity_id
_entity_poly.type
_entity_poly.pdbx_seq_one_letter_code
_entity_poly.pdbx_strand_id
1 'polypeptide(L)'
;MIKELLFASHNAGKIAEIKQMLAPFGINVKSALDMDLPDVEETGVTFAENSLLKSQTIAKATGIPCIADDSGLCVDALNGAPGVYSARYAPNRDFEKGMDKLLSEMAQSPNKSRAAHFSCVVSLAYPDGHYELFEGRVDGHIATKKMHGEEGFGYDPLFVPEGYDCSFAQMSHEAKNSMSHRGRAMQKFLAYLKTLQD
;
A
#
# COMPACT_ATOMS: atom_id res chain seq x y z
N MET A 1 1.45 20.30 -16.37
CA MET A 1 0.29 19.94 -15.54
C MET A 1 -0.23 18.58 -15.97
N ILE A 2 -0.28 17.58 -15.05
CA ILE A 2 -0.80 16.25 -15.33
C ILE A 2 -2.32 16.31 -15.41
N LYS A 3 -2.90 15.93 -16.55
CA LYS A 3 -4.35 15.88 -16.76
C LYS A 3 -4.91 14.47 -16.71
N GLU A 4 -4.10 13.50 -17.09
CA GLU A 4 -4.43 12.08 -17.09
C GLU A 4 -3.34 11.30 -16.38
N LEU A 5 -3.74 10.35 -15.55
CA LEU A 5 -2.84 9.54 -14.75
C LEU A 5 -3.34 8.11 -14.73
N LEU A 6 -2.45 7.15 -14.96
CA LEU A 6 -2.75 5.74 -14.77
C LEU A 6 -2.44 5.32 -13.34
N PHE A 7 -3.24 4.41 -12.80
CA PHE A 7 -2.95 3.73 -11.55
C PHE A 7 -2.80 2.22 -11.80
N ALA A 8 -1.59 1.74 -11.60
CA ALA A 8 -1.21 0.34 -11.82
C ALA A 8 -1.73 -0.57 -10.71
N SER A 9 -3.02 -0.78 -10.65
CA SER A 9 -3.66 -1.64 -9.64
C SER A 9 -4.92 -2.29 -10.18
N HIS A 10 -5.16 -3.54 -9.77
CA HIS A 10 -6.40 -4.28 -9.97
C HIS A 10 -7.29 -4.28 -8.71
N ASN A 11 -6.80 -3.70 -7.60
CA ASN A 11 -7.53 -3.65 -6.34
C ASN A 11 -8.55 -2.52 -6.35
N ALA A 12 -9.84 -2.87 -6.42
CA ALA A 12 -10.94 -1.92 -6.51
C ALA A 12 -10.99 -0.93 -5.33
N GLY A 13 -10.65 -1.38 -4.12
CA GLY A 13 -10.61 -0.53 -2.92
C GLY A 13 -9.52 0.54 -3.04
N LYS A 14 -8.30 0.14 -3.40
CA LYS A 14 -7.20 1.08 -3.63
C LYS A 14 -7.53 2.09 -4.75
N ILE A 15 -8.13 1.61 -5.83
CA ILE A 15 -8.50 2.46 -6.97
C ILE A 15 -9.51 3.52 -6.56
N ALA A 16 -10.53 3.13 -5.80
CA ALA A 16 -11.54 4.05 -5.31
C ALA A 16 -10.93 5.13 -4.40
N GLU A 17 -10.06 4.76 -3.46
CA GLU A 17 -9.34 5.68 -2.59
C GLU A 17 -8.51 6.70 -3.40
N ILE A 18 -7.73 6.23 -4.36
CA ILE A 18 -6.88 7.09 -5.19
C ILE A 18 -7.71 8.05 -6.05
N LYS A 19 -8.77 7.56 -6.69
CA LYS A 19 -9.68 8.40 -7.49
C LYS A 19 -10.29 9.51 -6.62
N GLN A 20 -10.73 9.17 -5.42
CA GLN A 20 -11.30 10.14 -4.48
C GLN A 20 -10.27 11.21 -4.04
N MET A 21 -9.04 10.80 -3.73
CA MET A 21 -7.98 11.72 -3.31
C MET A 21 -7.54 12.67 -4.44
N LEU A 22 -7.58 12.23 -5.69
CA LEU A 22 -7.14 13.01 -6.85
C LEU A 22 -8.26 13.84 -7.52
N ALA A 23 -9.52 13.59 -7.19
CA ALA A 23 -10.65 14.34 -7.74
C ALA A 23 -10.53 15.86 -7.56
N PRO A 24 -10.11 16.42 -6.40
CA PRO A 24 -9.94 17.86 -6.22
C PRO A 24 -8.89 18.50 -7.14
N PHE A 25 -7.97 17.71 -7.70
CA PHE A 25 -6.91 18.20 -8.61
C PHE A 25 -7.34 18.23 -10.08
N GLY A 26 -8.56 17.77 -10.38
CA GLY A 26 -9.05 17.69 -11.75
C GLY A 26 -8.30 16.70 -12.63
N ILE A 27 -7.65 15.72 -12.03
CA ILE A 27 -6.89 14.68 -12.72
C ILE A 27 -7.80 13.52 -13.06
N ASN A 28 -7.83 13.12 -14.34
CA ASN A 28 -8.53 11.91 -14.78
C ASN A 28 -7.68 10.68 -14.47
N VAL A 29 -8.13 9.86 -13.53
CA VAL A 29 -7.44 8.63 -13.13
C VAL A 29 -8.08 7.43 -13.78
N LYS A 30 -7.32 6.68 -14.56
CA LYS A 30 -7.68 5.37 -15.11
C LYS A 30 -6.85 4.28 -14.45
N SER A 31 -7.41 3.10 -14.36
CA SER A 31 -6.77 1.94 -13.71
C SER A 31 -6.83 0.70 -14.60
N ALA A 32 -6.27 -0.40 -14.13
CA ALA A 32 -6.37 -1.69 -14.78
C ALA A 32 -7.81 -2.24 -14.85
N LEU A 33 -8.77 -1.66 -14.13
CA LEU A 33 -10.20 -1.97 -14.25
C LEU A 33 -10.87 -1.18 -15.39
N ASP A 34 -10.29 -0.06 -15.80
CA ASP A 34 -10.85 0.81 -16.84
C ASP A 34 -10.27 0.50 -18.22
N MET A 35 -9.08 -0.10 -18.28
CA MET A 35 -8.37 -0.42 -19.51
C MET A 35 -7.43 -1.60 -19.34
N ASP A 36 -7.08 -2.25 -20.45
CA ASP A 36 -6.10 -3.33 -20.46
C ASP A 36 -4.69 -2.76 -20.26
N LEU A 37 -4.12 -3.03 -19.10
CA LEU A 37 -2.76 -2.64 -18.75
C LEU A 37 -1.87 -3.88 -18.69
N PRO A 38 -0.58 -3.76 -19.06
CA PRO A 38 0.37 -4.87 -18.92
C PRO A 38 0.41 -5.40 -17.50
N ASP A 39 0.42 -6.71 -17.35
CA ASP A 39 0.69 -7.35 -16.06
C ASP A 39 2.18 -7.25 -15.76
N VAL A 40 2.51 -6.80 -14.55
CA VAL A 40 3.89 -6.57 -14.13
C VAL A 40 4.21 -7.45 -12.94
N GLU A 41 5.15 -8.38 -13.12
CA GLU A 41 5.64 -9.23 -12.06
C GLU A 41 6.48 -8.43 -11.06
N GLU A 42 6.15 -8.56 -9.78
CA GLU A 42 6.86 -7.90 -8.68
C GLU A 42 8.07 -8.74 -8.27
N THR A 43 9.22 -8.47 -8.89
CA THR A 43 10.49 -9.20 -8.66
C THR A 43 11.47 -8.48 -7.74
N GLY A 44 11.13 -7.28 -7.30
CA GLY A 44 11.95 -6.47 -6.40
C GLY A 44 11.99 -7.02 -4.98
N VAL A 45 13.02 -6.62 -4.24
CA VAL A 45 13.22 -6.99 -2.84
C VAL A 45 12.82 -5.89 -1.86
N THR A 46 12.45 -4.71 -2.38
CA THR A 46 11.93 -3.57 -1.61
C THR A 46 10.59 -3.10 -2.15
N PHE A 47 9.82 -2.41 -1.33
CA PHE A 47 8.56 -1.77 -1.75
C PHE A 47 8.80 -0.73 -2.85
N ALA A 48 9.88 0.05 -2.74
CA ALA A 48 10.25 1.05 -3.74
C ALA A 48 10.54 0.40 -5.10
N GLU A 49 11.32 -0.68 -5.14
CA GLU A 49 11.61 -1.41 -6.38
C GLU A 49 10.34 -1.94 -7.04
N ASN A 50 9.46 -2.60 -6.29
CA ASN A 50 8.23 -3.16 -6.83
C ASN A 50 7.25 -2.08 -7.30
N SER A 51 7.07 -1.02 -6.53
CA SER A 51 6.25 0.11 -6.93
C SER A 51 6.75 0.74 -8.23
N LEU A 52 8.04 1.03 -8.29
CA LEU A 52 8.67 1.66 -9.45
C LEU A 52 8.63 0.76 -10.69
N LEU A 53 8.88 -0.53 -10.54
CA LEU A 53 8.80 -1.50 -11.62
C LEU A 53 7.42 -1.48 -12.30
N LYS A 54 6.35 -1.42 -11.52
CA LYS A 54 4.98 -1.33 -12.04
C LYS A 54 4.73 -0.01 -12.75
N SER A 55 5.02 1.12 -12.12
CA SER A 55 4.73 2.43 -12.70
C SER A 55 5.56 2.72 -13.95
N GLN A 56 6.85 2.41 -13.95
CA GLN A 56 7.73 2.62 -15.11
C GLN A 56 7.34 1.74 -16.31
N THR A 57 7.05 0.46 -16.07
CA THR A 57 6.65 -0.45 -17.14
C THR A 57 5.38 0.05 -17.83
N ILE A 58 4.39 0.45 -17.06
CA ILE A 58 3.10 0.92 -17.59
C ILE A 58 3.24 2.30 -18.25
N ALA A 59 3.94 3.25 -17.64
CA ALA A 59 4.15 4.56 -18.22
C ALA A 59 4.88 4.48 -19.57
N LYS A 60 5.90 3.63 -19.66
CA LYS A 60 6.64 3.41 -20.91
C LYS A 60 5.79 2.73 -21.99
N ALA A 61 4.97 1.75 -21.61
CA ALA A 61 4.11 1.03 -22.55
C ALA A 61 2.96 1.87 -23.08
N THR A 62 2.41 2.78 -22.28
CA THR A 62 1.21 3.55 -22.60
C THR A 62 1.47 4.98 -23.08
N GLY A 63 2.64 5.52 -22.78
CA GLY A 63 2.94 6.93 -23.02
C GLY A 63 2.23 7.90 -22.08
N ILE A 64 1.63 7.42 -20.99
CA ILE A 64 0.88 8.20 -20.00
C ILE A 64 1.58 8.08 -18.64
N PRO A 65 1.72 9.17 -17.87
CA PRO A 65 2.25 9.08 -16.51
C PRO A 65 1.47 8.07 -15.67
N CYS A 66 2.19 7.26 -14.91
CA CYS A 66 1.59 6.19 -14.12
C CYS A 66 2.04 6.26 -12.66
N ILE A 67 1.09 6.11 -11.75
CA ILE A 67 1.38 5.82 -10.35
C ILE A 67 1.19 4.34 -10.05
N ALA A 68 1.98 3.84 -9.13
CA ALA A 68 1.82 2.52 -8.53
C ALA A 68 2.06 2.62 -7.04
N ASP A 69 1.57 1.67 -6.29
CA ASP A 69 1.93 1.49 -4.89
C ASP A 69 2.43 0.06 -4.66
N ASP A 70 3.36 -0.08 -3.73
CA ASP A 70 3.64 -1.35 -3.08
C ASP A 70 3.67 -1.15 -1.58
N SER A 71 3.05 -2.06 -0.85
CA SER A 71 2.88 -1.94 0.60
C SER A 71 2.88 -3.30 1.26
N GLY A 72 3.20 -3.31 2.54
CA GLY A 72 3.18 -4.53 3.31
C GLY A 72 3.37 -4.30 4.79
N LEU A 73 3.11 -5.37 5.53
CA LEU A 73 3.30 -5.48 6.97
C LEU A 73 4.69 -6.03 7.26
N CYS A 74 5.42 -5.36 8.13
CA CYS A 74 6.74 -5.79 8.61
C CYS A 74 6.67 -6.03 10.12
N VAL A 75 7.01 -7.25 10.55
CA VAL A 75 6.92 -7.67 11.94
C VAL A 75 8.31 -7.92 12.50
N ASP A 76 8.67 -7.24 13.58
CA ASP A 76 10.01 -7.30 14.16
C ASP A 76 10.39 -8.71 14.63
N ALA A 77 9.45 -9.44 15.25
CA ALA A 77 9.66 -10.82 15.68
C ALA A 77 9.98 -11.79 14.54
N LEU A 78 9.68 -11.42 13.30
CA LEU A 78 9.91 -12.21 12.09
C LEU A 78 10.95 -11.56 11.15
N ASN A 79 11.83 -10.74 11.71
CA ASN A 79 12.88 -10.03 10.95
C ASN A 79 12.34 -9.21 9.76
N GLY A 80 11.18 -8.59 9.94
CA GLY A 80 10.53 -7.76 8.92
C GLY A 80 9.58 -8.53 7.98
N ALA A 81 9.47 -9.85 8.11
CA ALA A 81 8.47 -10.60 7.34
C ALA A 81 7.03 -10.27 7.84
N PRO A 82 6.01 -10.39 6.97
CA PRO A 82 6.04 -10.80 5.57
C PRO A 82 6.61 -9.76 4.58
N GLY A 83 6.68 -8.47 4.92
CA GLY A 83 7.31 -7.44 4.09
C GLY A 83 6.74 -7.37 2.67
N VAL A 84 7.58 -7.40 1.65
CA VAL A 84 7.15 -7.37 0.23
C VAL A 84 6.32 -8.59 -0.18
N TYR A 85 6.32 -9.65 0.61
CA TYR A 85 5.54 -10.87 0.38
C TYR A 85 4.17 -10.85 1.06
N SER A 86 3.75 -9.72 1.64
CA SER A 86 2.51 -9.63 2.43
C SER A 86 1.28 -10.15 1.69
N ALA A 87 1.11 -9.84 0.41
CA ALA A 87 -0.05 -10.29 -0.37
C ALA A 87 0.00 -11.79 -0.76
N ARG A 88 1.16 -12.42 -0.70
CA ARG A 88 1.39 -13.84 -1.09
C ARG A 88 1.97 -14.68 0.04
N TYR A 89 1.81 -14.21 1.27
CA TYR A 89 2.25 -14.91 2.48
C TYR A 89 1.47 -16.20 2.73
N ALA A 90 0.22 -16.26 2.28
CA ALA A 90 -0.57 -17.47 2.16
C ALA A 90 -1.01 -17.70 0.71
N PRO A 91 -1.28 -18.96 0.30
CA PRO A 91 -1.77 -19.27 -1.04
C PRO A 91 -3.05 -18.50 -1.39
N ASN A 92 -3.20 -18.20 -2.68
CA ASN A 92 -4.38 -17.54 -3.23
C ASN A 92 -4.71 -16.16 -2.62
N ARG A 93 -3.73 -15.48 -2.03
CA ARG A 93 -3.92 -14.21 -1.33
C ARG A 93 -4.99 -14.29 -0.22
N ASP A 94 -5.07 -15.44 0.44
CA ASP A 94 -5.97 -15.69 1.56
C ASP A 94 -5.42 -15.03 2.83
N PHE A 95 -5.86 -13.81 3.10
CA PHE A 95 -5.38 -13.04 4.25
C PHE A 95 -5.81 -13.63 5.59
N GLU A 96 -6.93 -14.36 5.67
CA GLU A 96 -7.30 -15.06 6.90
C GLU A 96 -6.26 -16.13 7.25
N LYS A 97 -5.87 -16.95 6.28
CA LYS A 97 -4.78 -17.91 6.46
C LYS A 97 -3.42 -17.23 6.67
N GLY A 98 -3.20 -16.10 6.01
CA GLY A 98 -1.99 -15.29 6.20
C GLY A 98 -1.86 -14.77 7.62
N MET A 99 -2.96 -14.31 8.22
CA MET A 99 -3.00 -13.88 9.62
C MET A 99 -2.78 -15.05 10.60
N ASP A 100 -3.39 -16.20 10.35
CA ASP A 100 -3.17 -17.41 11.18
C ASP A 100 -1.71 -17.87 11.13
N LYS A 101 -1.12 -17.88 9.94
CA LYS A 101 0.30 -18.17 9.73
C LYS A 101 1.18 -17.20 10.49
N LEU A 102 0.90 -15.90 10.41
CA LEU A 102 1.65 -14.85 11.09
C LEU A 102 1.66 -15.05 12.60
N LEU A 103 0.50 -15.27 13.20
CA LEU A 103 0.37 -15.51 14.65
C LEU A 103 1.10 -16.78 15.07
N SER A 104 1.02 -17.84 14.28
CA SER A 104 1.71 -19.10 14.53
C SER A 104 3.24 -18.94 14.48
N GLU A 105 3.77 -18.26 13.47
CA GLU A 105 5.21 -18.02 13.36
C GLU A 105 5.73 -17.09 14.46
N MET A 106 4.96 -16.07 14.85
CA MET A 106 5.30 -15.22 15.99
C MET A 106 5.35 -16.00 17.31
N ALA A 107 4.42 -16.95 17.52
CA ALA A 107 4.41 -17.80 18.71
C ALA A 107 5.66 -18.68 18.80
N GLN A 108 6.19 -19.12 17.66
CA GLN A 108 7.39 -19.96 17.57
C GLN A 108 8.69 -19.15 17.59
N SER A 109 8.64 -17.86 17.30
CA SER A 109 9.82 -17.00 17.28
C SER A 109 10.45 -16.88 18.67
N PRO A 110 11.80 -16.91 18.78
CA PRO A 110 12.50 -16.59 20.03
C PRO A 110 12.33 -15.12 20.43
N ASN A 111 12.17 -14.22 19.45
CA ASN A 111 11.85 -12.83 19.69
C ASN A 111 10.36 -12.68 19.98
N LYS A 112 10.02 -12.25 21.19
CA LYS A 112 8.63 -12.08 21.65
C LYS A 112 8.08 -10.66 21.47
N SER A 113 8.80 -9.80 20.78
CA SER A 113 8.29 -8.46 20.41
C SER A 113 7.02 -8.58 19.58
N ARG A 114 6.08 -7.71 19.84
CA ARG A 114 4.88 -7.58 19.02
C ARG A 114 4.94 -6.32 18.13
N ALA A 115 6.05 -5.58 18.16
CA ALA A 115 6.25 -4.41 17.36
C ALA A 115 6.17 -4.74 15.86
N ALA A 116 5.47 -3.89 15.14
CA ALA A 116 5.31 -4.02 13.70
C ALA A 116 5.09 -2.64 13.08
N HIS A 117 5.22 -2.57 11.76
CA HIS A 117 4.84 -1.39 11.00
C HIS A 117 4.27 -1.79 9.65
N PHE A 118 3.39 -0.96 9.12
CA PHE A 118 3.05 -0.95 7.72
C PHE A 118 3.91 0.06 6.97
N SER A 119 4.36 -0.31 5.80
CA SER A 119 5.04 0.59 4.85
C SER A 119 4.30 0.62 3.52
N CYS A 120 4.30 1.79 2.88
CA CYS A 120 3.80 1.99 1.54
C CYS A 120 4.76 2.90 0.78
N VAL A 121 5.11 2.50 -0.44
CA VAL A 121 5.81 3.36 -1.39
C VAL A 121 4.90 3.59 -2.59
N VAL A 122 4.55 4.85 -2.83
CA VAL A 122 3.89 5.30 -4.05
C VAL A 122 4.96 5.80 -4.99
N SER A 123 4.96 5.33 -6.23
CA SER A 123 5.82 5.83 -7.29
C SER A 123 5.00 6.57 -8.35
N LEU A 124 5.53 7.67 -8.85
CA LEU A 124 5.04 8.35 -10.05
C LEU A 124 6.12 8.21 -11.11
N ALA A 125 5.80 7.57 -12.23
CA ALA A 125 6.72 7.43 -13.35
C ALA A 125 6.17 8.13 -14.60
N TYR A 126 7.08 8.76 -15.33
CA TYR A 126 6.79 9.42 -16.60
C TYR A 126 7.30 8.55 -17.78
N PRO A 127 6.70 8.70 -18.97
CA PRO A 127 7.10 7.92 -20.14
C PRO A 127 8.57 8.11 -20.57
N ASP A 128 9.18 9.26 -20.24
CA ASP A 128 10.59 9.58 -20.52
C ASP A 128 11.59 8.92 -19.55
N GLY A 129 11.09 8.21 -18.53
CA GLY A 129 11.87 7.51 -17.52
C GLY A 129 12.10 8.30 -16.23
N HIS A 130 11.71 9.57 -16.17
CA HIS A 130 11.72 10.34 -14.93
C HIS A 130 10.71 9.74 -13.93
N TYR A 131 11.03 9.79 -12.63
CA TYR A 131 10.15 9.28 -11.58
C TYR A 131 10.35 9.99 -10.24
N GLU A 132 9.34 9.89 -9.39
CA GLU A 132 9.35 10.33 -8.00
C GLU A 132 8.82 9.21 -7.09
N LEU A 133 9.32 9.16 -5.85
CA LEU A 133 8.92 8.19 -4.84
C LEU A 133 8.40 8.90 -3.59
N PHE A 134 7.30 8.37 -3.04
CA PHE A 134 6.64 8.90 -1.85
C PHE A 134 6.42 7.76 -0.86
N GLU A 135 7.08 7.84 0.28
CA GLU A 135 7.05 6.79 1.30
C GLU A 135 6.18 7.20 2.49
N GLY A 136 5.38 6.26 2.95
CA GLY A 136 4.62 6.36 4.18
C GLY A 136 4.83 5.14 5.07
N ARG A 137 4.89 5.38 6.37
CA ARG A 137 5.03 4.34 7.39
C ARG A 137 4.15 4.67 8.57
N VAL A 138 3.56 3.65 9.17
CA VAL A 138 2.86 3.73 10.45
C VAL A 138 3.34 2.60 11.35
N ASP A 139 3.78 2.97 12.56
CA ASP A 139 4.22 2.04 13.59
C ASP A 139 3.04 1.60 14.46
N GLY A 140 3.16 0.41 15.01
CA GLY A 140 2.15 -0.17 15.88
C GLY A 140 2.60 -1.53 16.42
N HIS A 141 1.63 -2.38 16.70
CA HIS A 141 1.90 -3.75 17.17
C HIS A 141 0.87 -4.73 16.62
N ILE A 142 1.24 -6.01 16.65
CA ILE A 142 0.36 -7.10 16.28
C ILE A 142 -0.48 -7.52 17.51
N ALA A 143 -1.80 -7.51 17.36
CA ALA A 143 -2.72 -7.99 18.37
C ALA A 143 -2.54 -9.50 18.62
N THR A 144 -2.91 -9.96 19.80
CA THR A 144 -2.80 -11.40 20.16
C THR A 144 -3.86 -12.26 19.48
N LYS A 145 -4.91 -11.63 18.96
CA LYS A 145 -6.02 -12.23 18.21
C LYS A 145 -6.53 -11.29 17.15
N LYS A 146 -7.22 -11.82 16.15
CA LYS A 146 -7.86 -11.02 15.11
C LYS A 146 -8.94 -10.12 15.74
N MET A 147 -8.86 -8.83 15.48
CA MET A 147 -9.80 -7.81 15.94
C MET A 147 -10.54 -7.27 14.72
N HIS A 148 -11.52 -8.06 14.25
CA HIS A 148 -12.32 -7.70 13.09
C HIS A 148 -13.21 -6.48 13.36
N GLY A 149 -13.50 -5.71 12.32
CA GLY A 149 -14.41 -4.60 12.28
C GLY A 149 -15.19 -4.60 10.98
N GLU A 150 -15.89 -3.50 10.72
CA GLU A 150 -16.70 -3.33 9.50
C GLU A 150 -15.86 -2.90 8.29
N GLU A 151 -14.65 -2.43 8.54
CA GLU A 151 -13.78 -1.79 7.57
C GLU A 151 -12.45 -2.53 7.43
N GLY A 152 -11.64 -2.12 6.48
CA GLY A 152 -10.30 -2.63 6.30
C GLY A 152 -10.21 -3.87 5.41
N PHE A 153 -8.98 -4.30 5.18
CA PHE A 153 -8.64 -5.48 4.37
C PHE A 153 -7.25 -6.01 4.77
N GLY A 154 -6.91 -7.19 4.27
CA GLY A 154 -5.57 -7.75 4.49
C GLY A 154 -5.32 -8.08 5.96
N TYR A 155 -4.22 -7.56 6.49
CA TYR A 155 -3.80 -7.77 7.89
C TYR A 155 -4.39 -6.76 8.87
N ASP A 156 -5.27 -5.87 8.44
CA ASP A 156 -5.88 -4.84 9.28
C ASP A 156 -6.46 -5.34 10.60
N PRO A 157 -7.08 -6.54 10.67
CA PRO A 157 -7.57 -7.09 11.96
C PRO A 157 -6.48 -7.40 12.98
N LEU A 158 -5.22 -7.53 12.59
CA LEU A 158 -4.11 -7.79 13.49
C LEU A 158 -3.30 -6.56 13.86
N PHE A 159 -3.41 -5.47 13.12
CA PHE A 159 -2.56 -4.29 13.32
C PHE A 159 -3.25 -3.23 14.15
N VAL A 160 -2.66 -2.91 15.29
CA VAL A 160 -3.08 -1.83 16.20
C VAL A 160 -2.05 -0.71 16.07
N PRO A 161 -2.43 0.46 15.51
CA PRO A 161 -1.49 1.56 15.35
C PRO A 161 -1.12 2.16 16.71
N GLU A 162 0.09 2.71 16.80
CA GLU A 162 0.59 3.35 18.01
C GLU A 162 -0.34 4.46 18.48
N GLY A 163 -0.64 4.47 19.78
CA GLY A 163 -1.56 5.43 20.40
C GLY A 163 -3.06 5.06 20.33
N TYR A 164 -3.38 3.87 19.80
CA TYR A 164 -4.76 3.38 19.68
C TYR A 164 -4.94 2.03 20.36
N ASP A 165 -6.16 1.71 20.75
CA ASP A 165 -6.56 0.43 21.36
C ASP A 165 -7.37 -0.45 20.40
N CYS A 166 -7.64 0.02 19.18
CA CYS A 166 -8.38 -0.70 18.15
C CYS A 166 -7.48 -1.04 16.96
N SER A 167 -7.85 -2.09 16.23
CA SER A 167 -7.18 -2.46 14.99
C SER A 167 -7.58 -1.53 13.84
N PHE A 168 -6.81 -1.55 12.77
CA PHE A 168 -7.18 -0.85 11.53
C PHE A 168 -8.54 -1.30 10.97
N ALA A 169 -8.92 -2.57 11.16
CA ALA A 169 -10.22 -3.07 10.74
C ALA A 169 -11.39 -2.47 11.54
N GLN A 170 -11.13 -1.97 12.74
CA GLN A 170 -12.12 -1.35 13.63
C GLN A 170 -12.18 0.17 13.50
N MET A 171 -11.30 0.77 12.68
CA MET A 171 -11.28 2.20 12.40
C MET A 171 -12.13 2.52 11.18
N SER A 172 -12.72 3.74 11.15
CA SER A 172 -13.35 4.24 9.92
C SER A 172 -12.32 4.43 8.81
N HIS A 173 -12.74 4.36 7.55
CA HIS A 173 -11.87 4.66 6.41
C HIS A 173 -11.20 6.03 6.53
N GLU A 174 -11.95 7.04 6.96
CA GLU A 174 -11.43 8.39 7.14
C GLU A 174 -10.34 8.46 8.20
N ALA A 175 -10.57 7.85 9.38
CA ALA A 175 -9.59 7.82 10.46
C ALA A 175 -8.33 7.06 10.04
N LYS A 176 -8.49 5.89 9.41
CA LYS A 176 -7.37 5.10 8.89
C LYS A 176 -6.57 5.87 7.84
N ASN A 177 -7.23 6.45 6.84
CA ASN A 177 -6.56 7.17 5.74
C ASN A 177 -5.83 8.42 6.22
N SER A 178 -6.27 9.05 7.31
CA SER A 178 -5.60 10.23 7.88
C SER A 178 -4.20 9.93 8.43
N MET A 179 -3.89 8.67 8.78
CA MET A 179 -2.67 8.32 9.51
C MET A 179 -1.99 7.04 9.02
N SER A 180 -2.61 6.28 8.12
CA SER A 180 -2.05 5.03 7.60
C SER A 180 -0.80 5.25 6.75
N HIS A 181 -0.06 4.18 6.51
CA HIS A 181 1.10 4.16 5.61
C HIS A 181 0.76 4.71 4.22
N ARG A 182 -0.34 4.23 3.61
CA ARG A 182 -0.80 4.74 2.30
C ARG A 182 -1.26 6.19 2.39
N GLY A 183 -2.02 6.56 3.40
CA GLY A 183 -2.44 7.93 3.62
C GLY A 183 -1.27 8.90 3.70
N ARG A 184 -0.21 8.54 4.45
CA ARG A 184 1.01 9.34 4.56
C ARG A 184 1.80 9.44 3.25
N ALA A 185 1.93 8.33 2.51
CA ALA A 185 2.56 8.34 1.19
C ALA A 185 1.78 9.23 0.21
N MET A 186 0.46 9.11 0.20
CA MET A 186 -0.41 9.91 -0.66
C MET A 186 -0.39 11.38 -0.30
N GLN A 187 -0.33 11.77 0.97
CA GLN A 187 -0.18 13.17 1.37
C GLN A 187 1.08 13.81 0.77
N LYS A 188 2.19 13.08 0.76
CA LYS A 188 3.44 13.53 0.12
C LYS A 188 3.28 13.67 -1.40
N PHE A 189 2.64 12.70 -2.03
CA PHE A 189 2.34 12.77 -3.46
C PHE A 189 1.44 13.95 -3.82
N LEU A 190 0.37 14.19 -3.05
CA LEU A 190 -0.52 15.34 -3.27
C LEU A 190 0.19 16.67 -3.07
N ALA A 191 1.11 16.75 -2.08
CA ALA A 191 1.94 17.94 -1.89
C ALA A 191 2.83 18.20 -3.11
N TYR A 192 3.44 17.16 -3.67
CA TYR A 192 4.22 17.26 -4.89
C TYR A 192 3.37 17.74 -6.08
N LEU A 193 2.16 17.18 -6.26
CA LEU A 193 1.25 17.62 -7.34
C LEU A 193 0.91 19.11 -7.26
N LYS A 194 0.77 19.67 -6.06
CA LYS A 194 0.55 21.10 -5.87
C LYS A 194 1.70 21.92 -6.42
N THR A 195 2.95 21.49 -6.21
CA THR A 195 4.12 22.21 -6.75
C THR A 195 4.20 22.22 -8.28
N LEU A 196 3.47 21.32 -8.94
CA LEU A 196 3.40 21.29 -10.41
C LEU A 196 2.28 22.17 -10.98
N GLN A 197 1.42 22.73 -10.12
CA GLN A 197 0.31 23.60 -10.51
C GLN A 197 0.68 25.09 -10.40
N ASP A 198 1.66 25.40 -9.56
CA ASP A 198 2.25 26.73 -9.41
C ASP A 198 3.27 27.00 -10.54
#